data_577b4ba2364b9c9ed9bba5234c9904f2
#
_entry.id   577b4ba2364b9c9ed9bba5234c9904f2
#
_cell.length_a   1.000
_cell.length_b   1.000
_cell.length_c   1.000
_cell.angle_alpha   90.00
_cell.angle_beta   90.00
_cell.angle_gamma   90.00
#
_symmetry.space_group_name_H-M   'P 1'
#
loop_
_entity.id
_entity.type
_entity.pdbx_description
1 polymer ?
#
loop_
_entity_poly.entity_id
_entity_poly.type
_entity_poly.pdbx_seq_one_letter_code
_entity_poly.pdbx_strand_id
1 'polypeptide(L)'
;MGSIYLIRHGQASFGADDYDVLSPTGIRQAEILGDHLLNLGVRFDRVLSGGLRRQQHTARAALERLESSGLATPELEVDPAFNEFEADAVIRAHLPDLLEEQPEALHILRHAAEHRAEFQRLFSTIIARWVSGNHEKDGLESWQEFLD
;
A
#
# COMPACT_ATOMS: atom_id res chain seq x y z
N MET A 1 5.37 -28.56 -7.08
CA MET A 1 5.89 -27.21 -7.33
C MET A 1 4.89 -26.24 -6.75
N GLY A 2 5.30 -25.33 -5.84
CA GLY A 2 4.42 -24.35 -5.24
C GLY A 2 4.32 -23.08 -6.08
N SER A 3 3.23 -22.31 -5.89
CA SER A 3 3.03 -20.99 -6.53
C SER A 3 2.86 -19.94 -5.46
N ILE A 4 3.40 -18.75 -5.69
CA ILE A 4 3.21 -17.56 -4.85
C ILE A 4 2.36 -16.56 -5.62
N TYR A 5 1.29 -16.09 -4.98
CA TYR A 5 0.43 -15.03 -5.49
C TYR A 5 0.73 -13.74 -4.71
N LEU A 6 1.27 -12.75 -5.40
CA LEU A 6 1.48 -11.42 -4.84
C LEU A 6 0.28 -10.54 -5.21
N ILE A 7 -0.43 -10.08 -4.19
CA ILE A 7 -1.67 -9.34 -4.35
C ILE A 7 -1.50 -7.94 -3.73
N ARG A 8 -1.66 -6.90 -4.54
CA ARG A 8 -1.73 -5.54 -4.04
C ARG A 8 -3.08 -5.29 -3.37
N HIS A 9 -3.10 -4.53 -2.27
CA HIS A 9 -4.34 -4.12 -1.62
C HIS A 9 -5.27 -3.34 -2.57
N GLY A 10 -6.57 -3.42 -2.34
CA GLY A 10 -7.57 -2.61 -3.03
C GLY A 10 -7.37 -1.11 -2.83
N GLN A 11 -8.09 -0.29 -3.59
CA GLN A 11 -7.97 1.15 -3.50
C GLN A 11 -8.21 1.64 -2.06
N ALA A 12 -7.22 2.33 -1.49
CA ALA A 12 -7.35 3.00 -0.21
C ALA A 12 -8.17 4.29 -0.32
N SER A 13 -8.65 4.81 0.81
CA SER A 13 -9.47 6.04 0.89
C SER A 13 -8.59 7.28 0.81
N PHE A 14 -8.01 7.53 -0.37
CA PHE A 14 -7.14 8.68 -0.61
C PHE A 14 -7.87 10.00 -0.36
N GLY A 15 -7.31 10.85 0.50
CA GLY A 15 -7.88 12.15 0.87
C GLY A 15 -8.92 12.11 1.99
N ALA A 16 -9.20 10.94 2.59
CA ALA A 16 -9.97 10.82 3.82
C ALA A 16 -9.07 11.01 5.05
N ASP A 17 -9.69 11.28 6.20
CA ASP A 17 -8.98 11.42 7.49
C ASP A 17 -8.20 10.14 7.86
N ASP A 18 -8.71 8.99 7.48
CA ASP A 18 -8.07 7.69 7.66
C ASP A 18 -7.77 7.05 6.29
N TYR A 19 -6.53 7.19 5.86
CA TYR A 19 -6.06 6.60 4.61
C TYR A 19 -5.96 5.07 4.67
N ASP A 20 -5.75 4.49 5.87
CA ASP A 20 -5.51 3.05 6.03
C ASP A 20 -6.80 2.19 5.95
N VAL A 21 -7.84 2.71 5.34
CA VAL A 21 -9.06 1.95 5.06
C VAL A 21 -9.28 1.85 3.55
N LEU A 22 -9.91 0.77 3.12
CA LEU A 22 -10.33 0.63 1.73
C LEU A 22 -11.49 1.58 1.42
N SER A 23 -11.45 2.20 0.24
CA SER A 23 -12.62 2.87 -0.32
C SER A 23 -13.71 1.84 -0.70
N PRO A 24 -14.95 2.27 -0.94
CA PRO A 24 -15.98 1.37 -1.47
C PRO A 24 -15.54 0.65 -2.77
N THR A 25 -14.78 1.34 -3.62
CA THR A 25 -14.17 0.74 -4.82
C THR A 25 -13.13 -0.31 -4.45
N GLY A 26 -12.30 -0.05 -3.44
CA GLY A 26 -11.29 -1.00 -2.96
C GLY A 26 -11.89 -2.29 -2.39
N ILE A 27 -12.98 -2.17 -1.65
CA ILE A 27 -13.75 -3.33 -1.16
C ILE A 27 -14.26 -4.14 -2.35
N ARG A 28 -14.88 -3.48 -3.33
CA ARG A 28 -15.38 -4.14 -4.52
C ARG A 28 -14.28 -4.83 -5.34
N GLN A 29 -13.09 -4.22 -5.42
CA GLN A 29 -11.92 -4.84 -6.06
C GLN A 29 -11.50 -6.13 -5.35
N ALA A 30 -11.49 -6.14 -4.02
CA ALA A 30 -11.15 -7.32 -3.22
C ALA A 30 -12.19 -8.46 -3.39
N GLU A 31 -13.47 -8.13 -3.44
CA GLU A 31 -14.53 -9.09 -3.73
C GLU A 31 -14.39 -9.72 -5.13
N ILE A 32 -14.16 -8.90 -6.16
CA ILE A 32 -13.92 -9.36 -7.53
C ILE A 32 -12.69 -10.26 -7.60
N LEU A 33 -11.64 -9.92 -6.87
CA LEU A 33 -10.46 -10.77 -6.76
C LEU A 33 -10.81 -12.13 -6.18
N GLY A 34 -11.59 -12.19 -5.11
CA GLY A 34 -12.06 -13.44 -4.50
C GLY A 34 -12.86 -14.29 -5.50
N ASP A 35 -13.79 -13.67 -6.23
CA ASP A 35 -14.57 -14.34 -7.28
C ASP A 35 -13.66 -14.86 -8.41
N HIS A 36 -12.63 -14.10 -8.78
CA HIS A 36 -11.66 -14.52 -9.81
C HIS A 36 -10.83 -15.73 -9.34
N LEU A 37 -10.31 -15.69 -8.12
CA LEU A 37 -9.55 -16.81 -7.53
C LEU A 37 -10.40 -18.06 -7.42
N LEU A 38 -11.68 -17.92 -7.07
CA LEU A 38 -12.64 -19.01 -7.06
C LEU A 38 -12.80 -19.62 -8.45
N ASN A 39 -12.99 -18.79 -9.49
CA ASN A 39 -13.16 -19.25 -10.87
C ASN A 39 -11.91 -19.96 -11.42
N LEU A 40 -10.72 -19.57 -10.95
CA LEU A 40 -9.46 -20.23 -11.27
C LEU A 40 -9.25 -21.55 -10.51
N GLY A 41 -10.11 -21.86 -9.53
CA GLY A 41 -9.98 -23.04 -8.67
C GLY A 41 -8.75 -23.01 -7.78
N VAL A 42 -8.24 -21.80 -7.46
CA VAL A 42 -7.07 -21.64 -6.60
C VAL A 42 -7.39 -22.09 -5.18
N ARG A 43 -6.48 -22.86 -4.59
CA ARG A 43 -6.51 -23.25 -3.18
C ARG A 43 -5.20 -22.80 -2.54
N PHE A 44 -5.31 -22.12 -1.42
CA PHE A 44 -4.15 -21.63 -0.67
C PHE A 44 -3.83 -22.58 0.49
N ASP A 45 -2.56 -22.86 0.67
CA ASP A 45 -2.04 -23.54 1.87
C ASP A 45 -1.81 -22.53 3.01
N ARG A 46 -1.42 -21.30 2.64
CA ARG A 46 -1.20 -20.19 3.56
C ARG A 46 -1.64 -18.87 2.92
N VAL A 47 -2.12 -17.95 3.74
CA VAL A 47 -2.43 -16.57 3.34
C VAL A 47 -1.79 -15.63 4.35
N LEU A 48 -0.95 -14.70 3.85
CA LEU A 48 -0.26 -13.72 4.66
C LEU A 48 -0.67 -12.31 4.25
N SER A 49 -0.70 -11.40 5.21
CA SER A 49 -0.79 -9.97 4.95
C SER A 49 0.10 -9.19 5.90
N GLY A 50 0.42 -7.94 5.54
CA GLY A 50 0.97 -7.00 6.49
C GLY A 50 -0.05 -6.56 7.55
N GLY A 51 0.42 -5.80 8.53
CA GLY A 51 -0.38 -5.28 9.64
C GLY A 51 -1.32 -4.14 9.28
N LEU A 52 -1.17 -3.51 8.10
CA LEU A 52 -1.99 -2.38 7.69
C LEU A 52 -3.44 -2.79 7.44
N ARG A 53 -4.39 -1.97 7.88
CA ARG A 53 -5.83 -2.29 7.79
C ARG A 53 -6.29 -2.53 6.37
N ARG A 54 -5.83 -1.74 5.39
CA ARG A 54 -6.15 -1.91 3.97
C ARG A 54 -5.65 -3.25 3.41
N GLN A 55 -4.48 -3.73 3.87
CA GLN A 55 -3.94 -5.04 3.47
C GLN A 55 -4.79 -6.18 4.02
N GLN A 56 -5.03 -6.17 5.33
CA GLN A 56 -5.86 -7.19 6.00
C GLN A 56 -7.29 -7.21 5.46
N HIS A 57 -7.89 -6.04 5.22
CA HIS A 57 -9.25 -5.94 4.70
C HIS A 57 -9.35 -6.51 3.28
N THR A 58 -8.34 -6.26 2.42
CA THR A 58 -8.28 -6.86 1.09
C THR A 58 -8.25 -8.38 1.16
N ALA A 59 -7.36 -8.93 2.01
CA ALA A 59 -7.24 -10.37 2.18
C ALA A 59 -8.55 -10.99 2.70
N ARG A 60 -9.13 -10.43 3.76
CA ARG A 60 -10.38 -10.94 4.34
C ARG A 60 -11.54 -10.90 3.37
N ALA A 61 -11.75 -9.79 2.67
CA ALA A 61 -12.84 -9.68 1.69
C ALA A 61 -12.70 -10.69 0.53
N ALA A 62 -11.48 -10.97 0.08
CA ALA A 62 -11.24 -12.01 -0.92
C ALA A 62 -11.48 -13.41 -0.36
N LEU A 63 -11.02 -13.72 0.86
CA LEU A 63 -11.22 -15.01 1.52
C LEU A 63 -12.70 -15.28 1.80
N GLU A 64 -13.46 -14.30 2.26
CA GLU A 64 -14.91 -14.41 2.50
C GLU A 64 -15.68 -14.85 1.25
N ARG A 65 -15.24 -14.45 0.05
CA ARG A 65 -15.83 -14.92 -1.22
C ARG A 65 -15.59 -16.41 -1.44
N LEU A 66 -14.38 -16.88 -1.14
CA LEU A 66 -14.04 -18.30 -1.25
C LEU A 66 -14.83 -19.15 -0.23
N GLU A 67 -14.88 -18.70 1.02
CA GLU A 67 -15.61 -19.37 2.10
C GLU A 67 -17.12 -19.43 1.84
N SER A 68 -17.70 -18.33 1.35
CA SER A 68 -19.13 -18.27 0.99
C SER A 68 -19.50 -19.22 -0.13
N SER A 69 -18.54 -19.68 -0.93
CA SER A 69 -18.72 -20.71 -1.95
C SER A 69 -18.54 -22.14 -1.43
N GLY A 70 -18.26 -22.31 -0.13
CA GLY A 70 -18.06 -23.61 0.52
C GLY A 70 -16.61 -24.12 0.46
N LEU A 71 -15.65 -23.29 0.03
CA LEU A 71 -14.23 -23.65 0.08
C LEU A 71 -13.67 -23.39 1.49
N ALA A 72 -12.92 -24.36 2.01
CA ALA A 72 -12.11 -24.13 3.20
C ALA A 72 -10.92 -23.24 2.83
N THR A 73 -10.70 -22.18 3.63
CA THR A 73 -9.57 -21.28 3.50
C THR A 73 -8.65 -21.41 4.72
N PRO A 74 -7.35 -21.17 4.56
CA PRO A 74 -6.46 -21.06 5.72
C PRO A 74 -6.76 -19.78 6.49
N GLU A 75 -6.41 -19.76 7.77
CA GLU A 75 -6.46 -18.54 8.59
C GLU A 75 -5.50 -17.48 8.03
N LEU A 76 -5.92 -16.20 8.07
CA LEU A 76 -5.07 -15.08 7.66
C LEU A 76 -3.96 -14.86 8.70
N GLU A 77 -2.73 -15.10 8.31
CA GLU A 77 -1.55 -14.79 9.09
C GLU A 77 -1.16 -13.31 8.85
N VAL A 78 -0.96 -12.56 9.94
CA VAL A 78 -0.55 -11.15 9.86
C VAL A 78 0.91 -11.04 10.29
N ASP A 79 1.76 -10.54 9.39
CA ASP A 79 3.18 -10.34 9.64
C ASP A 79 3.58 -8.91 9.25
N PRO A 80 4.05 -8.07 10.22
CA PRO A 80 4.50 -6.72 9.94
C PRO A 80 5.61 -6.60 8.90
N ALA A 81 6.39 -7.65 8.65
CA ALA A 81 7.40 -7.68 7.60
C ALA A 81 6.83 -7.46 6.18
N PHE A 82 5.51 -7.61 6.01
CA PHE A 82 4.80 -7.29 4.77
C PHE A 82 4.14 -5.90 4.79
N ASN A 83 4.48 -5.04 5.74
CA ASN A 83 3.97 -3.67 5.74
C ASN A 83 4.58 -2.88 4.57
N GLU A 84 3.79 -1.94 4.07
CA GLU A 84 4.31 -0.89 3.20
C GLU A 84 5.05 0.14 4.06
N PHE A 85 6.10 0.76 3.52
CA PHE A 85 6.81 1.84 4.20
C PHE A 85 5.89 3.03 4.54
N GLU A 86 6.26 3.81 5.55
CA GLU A 86 5.49 4.99 5.97
C GLU A 86 5.68 6.18 5.01
N ALA A 87 4.95 6.17 3.89
CA ALA A 87 5.05 7.19 2.85
C ALA A 87 4.90 8.63 3.38
N ASP A 88 4.00 8.85 4.34
CA ASP A 88 3.79 10.16 4.95
C ASP A 88 4.99 10.62 5.77
N ALA A 89 5.68 9.72 6.47
CA ALA A 89 6.89 10.03 7.20
C ALA A 89 8.03 10.39 6.23
N VAL A 90 8.19 9.62 5.16
CA VAL A 90 9.18 9.86 4.11
C VAL A 90 8.93 11.21 3.44
N ILE A 91 7.69 11.50 3.06
CA ILE A 91 7.32 12.80 2.46
C ILE A 91 7.66 13.95 3.41
N ARG A 92 7.20 13.89 4.66
CA ARG A 92 7.43 14.96 5.65
C ARG A 92 8.90 15.20 5.91
N ALA A 93 9.73 14.16 5.95
CA ALA A 93 11.16 14.28 6.22
C ALA A 93 11.93 14.91 5.06
N HIS A 94 11.55 14.62 3.82
CA HIS A 94 12.23 15.14 2.62
C HIS A 94 11.61 16.41 2.05
N LEU A 95 10.41 16.79 2.50
CA LEU A 95 9.68 17.95 1.98
C LEU A 95 10.44 19.27 2.16
N PRO A 96 11.10 19.58 3.29
CA PRO A 96 11.84 20.82 3.45
C PRO A 96 12.87 21.03 2.35
N ASP A 97 13.71 20.03 2.08
CA ASP A 97 14.73 20.10 1.04
C ASP A 97 14.14 20.28 -0.34
N LEU A 98 13.02 19.56 -0.61
CA LEU A 98 12.31 19.70 -1.87
C LEU A 98 11.76 21.11 -2.09
N LEU A 99 11.23 21.75 -1.03
CA LEU A 99 10.68 23.10 -1.10
C LEU A 99 11.76 24.18 -1.27
N GLU A 100 12.98 23.95 -0.78
CA GLU A 100 14.12 24.83 -1.05
C GLU A 100 14.50 24.81 -2.53
N GLU A 101 14.46 23.63 -3.17
CA GLU A 101 14.80 23.46 -4.58
C GLU A 101 13.62 23.82 -5.52
N GLN A 102 12.41 23.54 -5.11
CA GLN A 102 11.17 23.69 -5.90
C GLN A 102 10.06 24.31 -5.03
N PRO A 103 10.05 25.64 -4.80
CA PRO A 103 9.04 26.28 -3.94
C PRO A 103 7.59 26.06 -4.39
N GLU A 104 7.37 25.87 -5.70
CA GLU A 104 6.05 25.57 -6.29
C GLU A 104 5.47 24.21 -5.84
N ALA A 105 6.31 23.29 -5.34
CA ALA A 105 5.88 21.98 -4.86
C ALA A 105 4.85 22.09 -3.73
N LEU A 106 4.90 23.14 -2.91
CA LEU A 106 3.92 23.35 -1.84
C LEU A 106 2.50 23.52 -2.37
N HIS A 107 2.34 24.24 -3.48
CA HIS A 107 1.03 24.41 -4.12
C HIS A 107 0.50 23.08 -4.64
N ILE A 108 1.34 22.30 -5.32
CA ILE A 108 0.98 20.99 -5.87
C ILE A 108 0.58 20.02 -4.75
N LEU A 109 1.32 19.99 -3.63
CA LEU A 109 1.02 19.12 -2.49
C LEU A 109 -0.31 19.47 -1.82
N ARG A 110 -0.62 20.79 -1.70
CA ARG A 110 -1.90 21.25 -1.13
C ARG A 110 -3.10 20.95 -2.04
N HIS A 111 -2.89 20.83 -3.34
CA HIS A 111 -3.93 20.61 -4.35
C HIS A 111 -3.69 19.31 -5.14
N ALA A 112 -3.20 18.27 -4.46
CA ALA A 112 -2.80 17.00 -5.09
C ALA A 112 -3.91 16.35 -5.92
N ALA A 113 -5.17 16.53 -5.56
CA ALA A 113 -6.31 16.01 -6.30
C ALA A 113 -6.47 16.65 -7.70
N GLU A 114 -6.09 17.94 -7.82
CA GLU A 114 -6.17 18.72 -9.06
C GLU A 114 -4.90 18.55 -9.92
N HIS A 115 -3.74 18.35 -9.27
CA HIS A 115 -2.41 18.25 -9.86
C HIS A 115 -1.82 16.85 -9.76
N ARG A 116 -2.58 15.83 -10.12
CA ARG A 116 -2.18 14.41 -9.92
C ARG A 116 -0.87 14.03 -10.58
N ALA A 117 -0.63 14.51 -11.80
CA ALA A 117 0.59 14.18 -12.56
C ALA A 117 1.84 14.83 -11.93
N GLU A 118 1.71 16.09 -11.50
CA GLU A 118 2.76 16.83 -10.82
C GLU A 118 3.03 16.25 -9.45
N PHE A 119 1.99 15.94 -8.68
CA PHE A 119 2.10 15.25 -7.40
C PHE A 119 2.83 13.92 -7.53
N GLN A 120 2.50 13.12 -8.56
CA GLN A 120 3.16 11.85 -8.80
C GLN A 120 4.67 12.01 -9.08
N ARG A 121 5.06 13.05 -9.81
CA ARG A 121 6.48 13.35 -10.07
C ARG A 121 7.21 13.77 -8.80
N LEU A 122 6.61 14.65 -7.99
CA LEU A 122 7.19 15.07 -6.70
C LEU A 122 7.34 13.88 -5.76
N PHE A 123 6.31 13.05 -5.67
CA PHE A 123 6.35 11.83 -4.87
C PHE A 123 7.48 10.89 -5.34
N SER A 124 7.60 10.66 -6.66
CA SER A 124 8.67 9.84 -7.22
C SER A 124 10.06 10.41 -6.92
N THR A 125 10.22 11.73 -6.93
CA THR A 125 11.48 12.39 -6.57
C THR A 125 11.83 12.15 -5.09
N ILE A 126 10.87 12.29 -4.19
CA ILE A 126 11.04 12.03 -2.75
C ILE A 126 11.45 10.58 -2.51
N ILE A 127 10.72 9.64 -3.12
CA ILE A 127 11.02 8.21 -2.98
C ILE A 127 12.41 7.87 -3.53
N ALA A 128 12.79 8.45 -4.68
CA ALA A 128 14.13 8.25 -5.24
C ALA A 128 15.24 8.74 -4.31
N ARG A 129 15.03 9.85 -3.60
CA ARG A 129 15.98 10.35 -2.58
C ARG A 129 16.11 9.36 -1.42
N TRP A 130 14.99 8.90 -0.87
CA TRP A 130 14.97 7.94 0.23
C TRP A 130 15.65 6.62 -0.17
N VAL A 131 15.29 6.05 -1.31
CA VAL A 131 15.87 4.79 -1.83
C VAL A 131 17.37 4.92 -2.12
N SER A 132 17.85 6.12 -2.49
CA SER A 132 19.27 6.31 -2.80
C SER A 132 20.21 6.17 -1.60
N GLY A 133 19.70 6.33 -0.37
CA GLY A 133 20.49 6.36 0.87
C GLY A 133 21.40 7.59 1.01
N ASN A 134 21.37 8.52 0.04
CA ASN A 134 22.24 9.70 0.06
C ASN A 134 21.66 10.89 0.86
N HIS A 135 20.40 10.78 1.28
CA HIS A 135 19.62 11.81 1.94
C HIS A 135 18.99 11.29 3.24
N GLU A 136 19.78 10.58 4.05
CA GLU A 136 19.31 10.06 5.33
C GLU A 136 18.77 11.17 6.22
N LYS A 137 17.72 10.89 6.96
CA LYS A 137 17.06 11.81 7.88
C LYS A 137 16.99 11.18 9.26
N ASP A 138 17.38 11.94 10.27
CA ASP A 138 17.33 11.49 11.67
C ASP A 138 15.89 11.09 12.05
N GLY A 139 15.74 9.89 12.59
CA GLY A 139 14.47 9.36 13.07
C GLY A 139 13.51 8.88 11.97
N LEU A 140 13.94 8.85 10.72
CA LEU A 140 13.23 8.19 9.62
C LEU A 140 13.84 6.82 9.37
N GLU A 141 13.01 5.79 9.23
CA GLU A 141 13.44 4.48 8.73
C GLU A 141 14.15 4.66 7.39
N SER A 142 15.39 4.20 7.29
CA SER A 142 16.15 4.22 6.05
C SER A 142 15.63 3.15 5.08
N TRP A 143 15.95 3.30 3.80
CA TRP A 143 15.64 2.27 2.81
C TRP A 143 16.25 0.91 3.16
N GLN A 144 17.47 0.91 3.71
CA GLN A 144 18.13 -0.34 4.11
C GLN A 144 17.44 -1.01 5.30
N GLU A 145 17.04 -0.24 6.32
CA GLU A 145 16.28 -0.77 7.47
C GLU A 145 14.92 -1.33 7.05
N PHE A 146 14.28 -0.72 6.05
CA PHE A 146 13.02 -1.23 5.49
C PHE A 146 13.20 -2.57 4.75
N LEU A 147 14.38 -2.82 4.18
CA LEU A 147 14.68 -4.07 3.45
C LEU A 147 15.07 -5.23 4.36
N ASP A 148 15.55 -4.95 5.58
CA ASP A 148 16.07 -5.94 6.54
C ASP A 148 14.94 -6.52 7.40
#